data_6fcec06f1a7357666c3e4a7be2cf7650
#
_entry.id   6fcec06f1a7357666c3e4a7be2cf7650
#
_cell.length_a   1.000
_cell.length_b   1.000
_cell.length_c   1.000
_cell.angle_alpha   90.00
_cell.angle_beta   90.00
_cell.angle_gamma   90.00
#
_symmetry.space_group_name_H-M   'P 1'
#
loop_
_entity.id
_entity.type
_entity.pdbx_description
1 polymer ?
#
loop_
_entity_poly.entity_id
_entity_poly.type
_entity_poly.pdbx_seq_one_letter_code
_entity_poly.pdbx_strand_id
1 'polypeptide(L)'
;MIPLPKKKYNIIYADPAWYFKTYSDKGAGRSALQYYNCLNIDDIYNLPIRTISDDDCMLFIWAIDSMLPEAMETIKRWGFKYKTVAFTWVKQNKKSDGYFTGMGYYTRCNPEQCLLATKGKPKRISKSVRQLIVSRLEQHSKKPDDIRNRIVELCGDLPRIELFARQRVEGWDCWGNEV
;
A
#
# COMPACT_ATOMS: atom_id res chain seq x y z
N MET A 1 1.59 -18.92 6.99
CA MET A 1 1.17 -17.85 6.04
C MET A 1 0.07 -18.40 5.14
N ILE A 2 -1.00 -17.66 4.89
CA ILE A 2 -2.09 -18.07 4.00
C ILE A 2 -1.52 -18.22 2.58
N PRO A 3 -1.84 -19.30 1.82
CA PRO A 3 -1.35 -19.45 0.46
C PRO A 3 -1.93 -18.38 -0.46
N LEU A 4 -1.11 -17.89 -1.40
CA LEU A 4 -1.58 -16.98 -2.44
C LEU A 4 -2.52 -17.71 -3.42
N PRO A 5 -3.50 -17.00 -4.02
CA PRO A 5 -4.41 -17.61 -4.99
C PRO A 5 -3.68 -18.10 -6.24
N LYS A 6 -4.21 -19.17 -6.86
CA LYS A 6 -3.67 -19.72 -8.11
C LYS A 6 -4.26 -18.99 -9.34
N LYS A 7 -4.15 -17.67 -9.38
CA LYS A 7 -4.68 -16.81 -10.44
C LYS A 7 -3.65 -15.74 -10.79
N LYS A 8 -3.65 -15.22 -12.01
CA LYS A 8 -2.81 -14.13 -12.46
C LYS A 8 -3.55 -12.81 -12.42
N TYR A 9 -2.84 -11.74 -12.04
CA TYR A 9 -3.39 -10.40 -11.90
C TYR A 9 -2.57 -9.38 -12.66
N ASN A 10 -3.27 -8.46 -13.32
CA ASN A 10 -2.68 -7.32 -14.01
C ASN A 10 -2.53 -6.11 -13.08
N ILE A 11 -3.25 -6.13 -11.96
CA ILE A 11 -3.18 -5.08 -10.94
C ILE A 11 -3.01 -5.73 -9.57
N ILE A 12 -1.96 -5.32 -8.86
CA ILE A 12 -1.71 -5.71 -7.47
C ILE A 12 -1.68 -4.43 -6.64
N TYR A 13 -2.54 -4.35 -5.64
CA TYR A 13 -2.59 -3.29 -4.66
C TYR A 13 -2.18 -3.85 -3.30
N ALA A 14 -1.23 -3.23 -2.61
CA ALA A 14 -0.65 -3.75 -1.38
C ALA A 14 -0.46 -2.67 -0.32
N ASP A 15 -0.88 -2.97 0.92
CA ASP A 15 -0.62 -2.16 2.10
C ASP A 15 0.08 -3.02 3.17
N PRO A 16 1.39 -3.33 2.99
CA PRO A 16 2.09 -4.20 3.93
C PRO A 16 2.13 -3.59 5.33
N ALA A 17 1.91 -4.44 6.33
CA ALA A 17 2.07 -4.06 7.74
C ALA A 17 3.56 -3.92 8.08
N TRP A 18 4.16 -2.80 7.63
CA TRP A 18 5.58 -2.52 7.84
C TRP A 18 5.94 -2.53 9.33
N TYR A 19 6.88 -3.39 9.71
CA TYR A 19 7.49 -3.32 11.01
C TYR A 19 8.57 -2.25 11.01
N PHE A 20 8.37 -1.17 11.75
CA PHE A 20 9.43 -0.19 11.98
C PHE A 20 9.72 -0.04 13.46
N LYS A 21 11.00 0.08 13.79
CA LYS A 21 11.46 0.29 15.16
C LYS A 21 11.19 1.74 15.56
N THR A 22 10.44 1.95 16.63
CA THR A 22 10.26 3.29 17.21
C THR A 22 11.55 3.75 17.87
N TYR A 23 11.84 5.07 17.82
CA TYR A 23 13.07 5.65 18.39
C TYR A 23 13.13 5.55 19.92
N SER A 24 12.00 5.41 20.59
CA SER A 24 11.94 5.27 22.05
C SER A 24 10.78 4.35 22.47
N ASP A 25 10.95 3.69 23.63
CA ASP A 25 9.93 2.81 24.23
C ASP A 25 8.62 3.57 24.53
N LYS A 26 8.69 4.88 24.79
CA LYS A 26 7.49 5.73 24.95
C LYS A 26 6.67 5.87 23.66
N GLY A 27 7.29 5.69 22.51
CA GLY A 27 6.62 5.65 21.20
C GLY A 27 5.99 4.29 20.86
N ALA A 28 6.43 3.22 21.51
CA ALA A 28 5.98 1.85 21.24
C ALA A 28 4.46 1.67 21.50
N GLY A 29 3.90 2.37 22.50
CA GLY A 29 2.47 2.36 22.81
C GLY A 29 1.53 2.95 21.76
N ARG A 30 2.07 3.53 20.68
CA ARG A 30 1.33 4.08 19.53
C ARG A 30 1.78 3.49 18.20
N SER A 31 2.61 2.46 18.24
CA SER A 31 3.14 1.77 17.08
C SER A 31 2.09 0.78 16.53
N ALA A 32 2.17 0.49 15.23
CA ALA A 32 1.34 -0.51 14.56
C ALA A 32 1.45 -1.92 15.20
N LEU A 33 2.55 -2.19 15.92
CA LEU A 33 2.80 -3.43 16.66
C LEU A 33 1.72 -3.79 17.70
N GLN A 34 1.01 -2.79 18.25
CA GLN A 34 -0.06 -3.06 19.22
C GLN A 34 -1.38 -3.47 18.55
N TYR A 35 -1.50 -3.20 17.25
CA TYR A 35 -2.76 -3.40 16.52
C TYR A 35 -2.69 -4.54 15.52
N TYR A 36 -1.48 -4.95 15.10
CA TYR A 36 -1.29 -6.00 14.08
C TYR A 36 -0.08 -6.86 14.41
N ASN A 37 -0.16 -8.15 14.06
CA ASN A 37 1.01 -8.99 13.91
C ASN A 37 1.79 -8.50 12.67
N CYS A 38 2.68 -7.53 12.87
CA CYS A 38 3.57 -7.07 11.80
C CYS A 38 4.37 -8.26 11.29
N LEU A 39 4.38 -8.44 9.98
CA LEU A 39 5.26 -9.40 9.35
C LEU A 39 6.70 -8.93 9.48
N ASN A 40 7.62 -9.89 9.70
CA ASN A 40 9.03 -9.59 9.54
C ASN A 40 9.25 -9.10 8.09
N ILE A 41 10.17 -8.17 7.91
CA ILE A 41 10.50 -7.63 6.59
C ILE A 41 10.90 -8.73 5.60
N ASP A 42 11.63 -9.74 6.07
CA ASP A 42 12.03 -10.89 5.25
C ASP A 42 10.82 -11.71 4.78
N ASP A 43 9.77 -11.82 5.59
CA ASP A 43 8.52 -12.48 5.19
C ASP A 43 7.83 -11.72 4.06
N ILE A 44 7.82 -10.37 4.13
CA ILE A 44 7.29 -9.52 3.06
C ILE A 44 8.14 -9.67 1.79
N TYR A 45 9.46 -9.61 1.91
CA TYR A 45 10.39 -9.77 0.79
C TYR A 45 10.22 -11.10 0.06
N ASN A 46 10.00 -12.19 0.80
CA ASN A 46 9.94 -13.55 0.29
C ASN A 46 8.55 -13.97 -0.18
N LEU A 47 7.53 -13.09 -0.10
CA LEU A 47 6.24 -13.39 -0.70
C LEU A 47 6.39 -13.70 -2.19
N PRO A 48 5.87 -14.85 -2.69
CA PRO A 48 6.05 -15.26 -4.06
C PRO A 48 5.10 -14.50 -5.02
N ILE A 49 5.13 -13.17 -4.99
CA ILE A 49 4.23 -12.30 -5.77
C ILE A 49 4.38 -12.52 -7.28
N ARG A 50 5.56 -12.96 -7.72
CA ARG A 50 5.79 -13.32 -9.12
C ARG A 50 4.88 -14.44 -9.61
N THR A 51 4.41 -15.32 -8.71
CA THR A 51 3.53 -16.44 -9.08
C THR A 51 2.11 -15.99 -9.41
N ILE A 52 1.68 -14.84 -8.88
CA ILE A 52 0.35 -14.28 -9.09
C ILE A 52 0.36 -13.05 -10.02
N SER A 53 1.51 -12.46 -10.33
CA SER A 53 1.61 -11.35 -11.26
C SER A 53 1.57 -11.84 -12.70
N ASP A 54 0.75 -11.19 -13.54
CA ASP A 54 0.74 -11.39 -14.98
C ASP A 54 2.03 -10.84 -15.63
N ASP A 55 2.25 -11.10 -16.93
CA ASP A 55 3.41 -10.61 -17.67
C ASP A 55 3.41 -9.08 -17.75
N ASP A 56 2.24 -8.49 -17.97
CA ASP A 56 2.02 -7.05 -17.89
C ASP A 56 1.21 -6.72 -16.63
N CYS A 57 1.90 -6.24 -15.58
CA CYS A 57 1.29 -6.01 -14.28
C CYS A 57 1.73 -4.68 -13.67
N MET A 58 0.78 -3.97 -13.06
CA MET A 58 1.01 -2.77 -12.24
C MET A 58 0.92 -3.13 -10.76
N LEU A 59 1.91 -2.70 -9.99
CA LEU A 59 1.94 -2.80 -8.53
C LEU A 59 1.76 -1.41 -7.93
N PHE A 60 0.79 -1.28 -7.03
CA PHE A 60 0.56 -0.12 -6.17
C PHE A 60 0.85 -0.55 -4.74
N ILE A 61 1.89 0.02 -4.12
CA ILE A 61 2.31 -0.37 -2.78
C ILE A 61 2.45 0.84 -1.87
N TRP A 62 1.75 0.81 -0.72
CA TRP A 62 1.89 1.84 0.30
C TRP A 62 3.23 1.73 1.01
N ALA A 63 3.82 2.87 1.26
CA ALA A 63 5.06 2.99 2.01
C ALA A 63 4.94 4.15 3.01
N ILE A 64 5.49 3.95 4.20
CA ILE A 64 5.74 5.03 5.15
C ILE A 64 7.15 5.57 4.91
N ASP A 65 7.35 6.87 5.16
CA ASP A 65 8.62 7.55 4.84
C ASP A 65 9.85 6.85 5.43
N SER A 66 9.74 6.35 6.67
CA SER A 66 10.83 5.65 7.35
C SER A 66 11.16 4.26 6.76
N MET A 67 10.31 3.70 5.91
CA MET A 67 10.45 2.37 5.29
C MET A 67 10.53 2.45 3.76
N LEU A 68 10.84 3.63 3.21
CA LEU A 68 11.01 3.79 1.76
C LEU A 68 12.10 2.89 1.17
N PRO A 69 13.28 2.73 1.78
CA PRO A 69 14.31 1.82 1.29
C PRO A 69 13.80 0.37 1.23
N GLU A 70 13.09 -0.09 2.27
CA GLU A 70 12.52 -1.43 2.35
C GLU A 70 11.40 -1.62 1.33
N ALA A 71 10.57 -0.61 1.11
CA ALA A 71 9.54 -0.66 0.07
C ALA A 71 10.15 -0.76 -1.34
N MET A 72 11.23 -0.05 -1.60
CA MET A 72 11.96 -0.13 -2.87
C MET A 72 12.60 -1.51 -3.07
N GLU A 73 13.19 -2.10 -2.03
CA GLU A 73 13.74 -3.46 -2.08
C GLU A 73 12.62 -4.50 -2.27
N THR A 74 11.47 -4.33 -1.60
CA THR A 74 10.28 -5.18 -1.78
C THR A 74 9.83 -5.20 -3.25
N ILE A 75 9.67 -4.01 -3.85
CA ILE A 75 9.31 -3.86 -5.27
C ILE A 75 10.25 -4.68 -6.16
N LYS A 76 11.57 -4.55 -5.92
CA LYS A 76 12.59 -5.26 -6.69
C LYS A 76 12.50 -6.79 -6.49
N ARG A 77 12.39 -7.27 -5.25
CA ARG A 77 12.29 -8.70 -4.94
C ARG A 77 11.03 -9.35 -5.50
N TRP A 78 9.92 -8.62 -5.51
CA TRP A 78 8.67 -9.07 -6.12
C TRP A 78 8.73 -9.08 -7.67
N GLY A 79 9.83 -8.57 -8.26
CA GLY A 79 10.08 -8.62 -9.70
C GLY A 79 9.51 -7.44 -10.47
N PHE A 80 9.25 -6.34 -9.79
CA PHE A 80 8.76 -5.10 -10.39
C PHE A 80 9.87 -4.05 -10.51
N LYS A 81 9.66 -3.07 -11.39
CA LYS A 81 10.51 -1.90 -11.57
C LYS A 81 9.73 -0.66 -11.13
N TYR A 82 10.23 0.05 -10.12
CA TYR A 82 9.68 1.32 -9.68
C TYR A 82 9.56 2.32 -10.82
N LYS A 83 8.49 3.09 -10.84
CA LYS A 83 8.21 4.13 -11.84
C LYS A 83 8.07 5.51 -11.22
N THR A 84 7.20 5.65 -10.23
CA THR A 84 6.86 6.94 -9.62
C THR A 84 6.04 6.74 -8.35
N VAL A 85 5.72 7.83 -7.66
CA VAL A 85 4.65 7.87 -6.67
C VAL A 85 3.32 7.94 -7.43
N ALA A 86 2.45 6.95 -7.23
CA ALA A 86 1.11 6.94 -7.82
C ALA A 86 0.18 7.90 -7.10
N PHE A 87 0.15 7.81 -5.76
CA PHE A 87 -0.72 8.63 -4.92
C PHE A 87 0.02 9.15 -3.71
N THR A 88 -0.31 10.37 -3.31
CA THR A 88 0.10 10.99 -2.05
C THR A 88 -1.16 11.31 -1.26
N TRP A 89 -1.34 10.63 -0.14
CA TRP A 89 -2.47 10.88 0.76
C TRP A 89 -2.08 11.87 1.83
N VAL A 90 -2.70 13.05 1.78
CA VAL A 90 -2.61 14.08 2.82
C VAL A 90 -3.77 13.88 3.80
N LYS A 91 -3.43 13.64 5.05
CA LYS A 91 -4.36 13.29 6.12
C LYS A 91 -4.94 14.53 6.77
N GLN A 92 -6.27 14.63 6.79
CA GLN A 92 -6.98 15.59 7.62
C GLN A 92 -7.32 14.98 8.99
N ASN A 93 -7.49 15.82 9.98
CA ASN A 93 -7.92 15.39 11.31
C ASN A 93 -9.26 14.65 11.24
N LYS A 94 -9.45 13.67 12.13
CA LYS A 94 -10.65 12.82 12.16
C LYS A 94 -11.92 13.63 12.47
N LYS A 95 -11.85 14.56 13.40
CA LYS A 95 -13.04 15.27 13.94
C LYS A 95 -12.96 16.79 13.84
N SER A 96 -11.78 17.37 13.76
CA SER A 96 -11.56 18.82 13.64
C SER A 96 -11.10 19.20 12.25
N ASP A 97 -11.16 20.48 11.94
CA ASP A 97 -10.57 21.00 10.71
C ASP A 97 -9.04 21.02 10.80
N GLY A 98 -8.40 21.11 9.63
CA GLY A 98 -6.96 21.10 9.49
C GLY A 98 -6.35 19.74 9.25
N TYR A 99 -5.03 19.72 9.20
CA TYR A 99 -4.25 18.54 8.83
C TYR A 99 -3.77 17.78 10.07
N PHE A 100 -3.80 16.47 9.97
CA PHE A 100 -3.27 15.60 11.02
C PHE A 100 -1.75 15.80 11.16
N THR A 101 -1.28 15.84 12.40
CA THR A 101 0.15 15.91 12.72
C THR A 101 0.57 14.62 13.42
N GLY A 102 1.26 13.77 12.68
CA GLY A 102 1.78 12.51 13.19
C GLY A 102 3.15 12.64 13.85
N MET A 103 3.61 11.53 14.43
CA MET A 103 5.00 11.39 14.84
C MET A 103 5.88 11.17 13.61
N GLY A 104 7.16 11.53 13.68
CA GLY A 104 8.15 11.30 12.63
C GLY A 104 9.55 11.51 13.12
N TYR A 105 10.54 11.10 12.33
CA TYR A 105 11.94 11.40 12.58
C TYR A 105 12.23 12.85 12.16
N TYR A 106 12.86 13.64 12.99
CA TYR A 106 13.21 15.05 12.79
C TYR A 106 12.02 15.98 12.57
N THR A 107 11.14 15.68 11.61
CA THR A 107 9.93 16.46 11.30
C THR A 107 8.67 15.69 11.64
N ARG A 108 7.54 16.39 11.78
CA ARG A 108 6.23 15.79 11.99
C ARG A 108 5.66 15.27 10.67
N CYS A 109 5.31 13.98 10.63
CA CYS A 109 4.76 13.35 9.42
C CYS A 109 3.27 13.64 9.26
N ASN A 110 2.86 13.77 8.01
CA ASN A 110 1.45 13.78 7.64
C ASN A 110 1.18 12.84 6.47
N PRO A 111 1.77 13.07 5.24
CA PRO A 111 1.39 12.29 4.07
C PRO A 111 1.86 10.84 4.17
N GLU A 112 1.16 9.98 3.44
CA GLU A 112 1.64 8.65 3.07
C GLU A 112 1.68 8.52 1.55
N GLN A 113 2.62 7.73 1.05
CA GLN A 113 2.85 7.54 -0.37
C GLN A 113 2.47 6.13 -0.81
N CYS A 114 1.74 6.05 -1.92
CA CYS A 114 1.52 4.82 -2.66
C CYS A 114 2.43 4.83 -3.90
N LEU A 115 3.39 3.92 -3.94
CA LEU A 115 4.36 3.81 -5.02
C LEU A 115 3.79 3.00 -6.17
N LEU A 116 4.12 3.40 -7.41
CA LEU A 116 3.80 2.67 -8.63
C LEU A 116 5.05 1.96 -9.15
N ALA A 117 4.90 0.67 -9.40
CA ALA A 117 5.91 -0.13 -10.08
C ALA A 117 5.27 -0.99 -11.17
N THR A 118 6.05 -1.44 -12.14
CA THR A 118 5.55 -2.26 -13.24
C THR A 118 6.41 -3.49 -13.48
N LYS A 119 5.77 -4.57 -13.93
CA LYS A 119 6.37 -5.72 -14.60
C LYS A 119 5.88 -5.70 -16.05
N GLY A 120 6.74 -6.01 -17.01
CA GLY A 120 6.39 -5.92 -18.43
C GLY A 120 6.13 -4.49 -18.92
N LYS A 121 5.11 -4.32 -19.74
CA LYS A 121 4.73 -3.06 -20.39
C LYS A 121 3.24 -2.76 -20.23
N PRO A 122 2.69 -2.77 -19.00
CA PRO A 122 1.27 -2.48 -18.79
C PRO A 122 0.95 -1.04 -19.24
N LYS A 123 -0.24 -0.85 -19.81
CA LYS A 123 -0.67 0.46 -20.33
C LYS A 123 -1.71 1.05 -19.38
N ARG A 124 -1.60 2.35 -19.13
CA ARG A 124 -2.69 3.13 -18.52
C ARG A 124 -3.76 3.44 -19.57
N ILE A 125 -5.02 3.46 -19.16
CA ILE A 125 -6.12 3.86 -20.02
C ILE A 125 -6.54 5.31 -19.81
N SER A 126 -6.45 5.82 -18.56
CA SER A 126 -6.75 7.22 -18.24
C SER A 126 -5.49 8.06 -18.11
N LYS A 127 -5.58 9.33 -18.47
CA LYS A 127 -4.53 10.35 -18.32
C LYS A 127 -4.90 11.43 -17.28
N SER A 128 -6.10 11.32 -16.67
CA SER A 128 -6.68 12.35 -15.80
C SER A 128 -6.66 12.01 -14.31
N VAL A 129 -6.27 10.80 -13.95
CA VAL A 129 -6.22 10.36 -12.54
C VAL A 129 -5.24 11.23 -11.75
N ARG A 130 -5.75 11.89 -10.72
CA ARG A 130 -4.96 12.80 -9.89
C ARG A 130 -4.17 12.04 -8.83
N GLN A 131 -2.92 12.45 -8.62
CA GLN A 131 -2.01 11.87 -7.62
C GLN A 131 -2.41 12.24 -6.19
N LEU A 132 -2.80 13.49 -5.95
CA LEU A 132 -3.10 13.99 -4.61
C LEU A 132 -4.47 13.50 -4.14
N ILE A 133 -4.49 13.01 -2.90
CA ILE A 133 -5.69 12.64 -2.17
C ILE A 133 -5.69 13.38 -0.84
N VAL A 134 -6.76 14.07 -0.52
CA VAL A 134 -6.96 14.74 0.76
C VAL A 134 -8.22 14.18 1.38
N SER A 135 -8.10 13.51 2.52
CA SER A 135 -9.27 12.97 3.22
C SER A 135 -9.05 12.90 4.73
N ARG A 136 -10.14 12.81 5.47
CA ARG A 136 -10.11 12.65 6.92
C ARG A 136 -9.61 11.25 7.28
N LEU A 137 -8.91 11.16 8.41
CA LEU A 137 -8.57 9.89 9.04
C LEU A 137 -9.87 9.17 9.48
N GLU A 138 -9.93 7.88 9.18
CA GLU A 138 -10.99 6.99 9.63
C GLU A 138 -10.50 6.08 10.77
N GLN A 139 -10.57 4.77 10.58
CA GLN A 139 -9.99 3.80 11.51
C GLN A 139 -8.46 3.82 11.43
N HIS A 140 -7.80 3.27 12.44
CA HIS A 140 -6.34 3.21 12.47
C HIS A 140 -5.78 2.57 11.20
N SER A 141 -4.87 3.28 10.54
CA SER A 141 -4.16 2.82 9.33
C SER A 141 -5.03 2.51 8.10
N LYS A 142 -6.37 2.74 8.15
CA LYS A 142 -7.22 2.54 6.97
C LYS A 142 -6.88 3.56 5.90
N LYS A 143 -6.55 3.06 4.71
CA LYS A 143 -6.30 3.90 3.53
C LYS A 143 -7.62 4.38 2.92
N PRO A 144 -7.64 5.53 2.22
CA PRO A 144 -8.85 6.02 1.56
C PRO A 144 -9.43 5.01 0.57
N ASP A 145 -10.72 4.72 0.67
CA ASP A 145 -11.40 3.76 -0.22
C ASP A 145 -11.38 4.19 -1.70
N ASP A 146 -11.34 5.51 -1.96
CA ASP A 146 -11.23 6.11 -3.30
C ASP A 146 -10.01 5.64 -4.13
N ILE A 147 -8.97 5.17 -3.46
CA ILE A 147 -7.77 4.65 -4.12
C ILE A 147 -8.09 3.51 -5.09
N ARG A 148 -8.96 2.58 -4.70
CA ARG A 148 -9.33 1.44 -5.54
C ARG A 148 -10.01 1.89 -6.82
N ASN A 149 -10.89 2.89 -6.72
CA ASN A 149 -11.57 3.49 -7.87
C ASN A 149 -10.58 4.18 -8.81
N ARG A 150 -9.63 4.95 -8.26
CA ARG A 150 -8.57 5.61 -9.04
C ARG A 150 -7.64 4.62 -9.73
N ILE A 151 -7.32 3.50 -9.09
CA ILE A 151 -6.53 2.43 -9.71
C ILE A 151 -7.29 1.84 -10.91
N VAL A 152 -8.57 1.55 -10.75
CA VAL A 152 -9.40 1.02 -11.84
C VAL A 152 -9.57 2.06 -12.96
N GLU A 153 -9.79 3.34 -12.63
CA GLU A 153 -9.82 4.43 -13.62
C GLU A 153 -8.50 4.51 -14.41
N LEU A 154 -7.37 4.37 -13.72
CA LEU A 154 -6.05 4.44 -14.36
C LEU A 154 -5.75 3.24 -15.26
N CYS A 155 -6.05 2.04 -14.78
CA CYS A 155 -5.60 0.79 -15.39
C CYS A 155 -6.68 0.10 -16.24
N GLY A 156 -7.95 0.38 -16.00
CA GLY A 156 -9.09 -0.34 -16.56
C GLY A 156 -9.61 -1.48 -15.66
N ASP A 157 -10.70 -2.07 -16.09
CA ASP A 157 -11.33 -3.21 -15.41
C ASP A 157 -10.59 -4.52 -15.75
N LEU A 158 -9.45 -4.72 -15.10
CA LEU A 158 -8.56 -5.85 -15.27
C LEU A 158 -8.59 -6.76 -14.04
N PRO A 159 -8.14 -8.03 -14.16
CA PRO A 159 -7.92 -8.91 -13.01
C PRO A 159 -7.05 -8.23 -11.95
N ARG A 160 -7.56 -8.11 -10.73
CA ARG A 160 -6.94 -7.33 -9.65
C ARG A 160 -7.06 -8.01 -8.30
N ILE A 161 -6.06 -7.78 -7.46
CA ILE A 161 -5.99 -8.28 -6.09
C ILE A 161 -5.50 -7.21 -5.14
N GLU A 162 -6.09 -7.15 -3.95
CA GLU A 162 -5.58 -6.42 -2.80
C GLU A 162 -4.87 -7.38 -1.85
N LEU A 163 -3.57 -7.12 -1.62
CA LEU A 163 -2.75 -7.86 -0.67
C LEU A 163 -2.75 -7.14 0.69
N PHE A 164 -2.71 -7.92 1.77
CA PHE A 164 -2.86 -7.42 3.15
C PHE A 164 -4.22 -6.75 3.37
N ALA A 165 -5.23 -7.24 2.65
CA ALA A 165 -6.58 -6.70 2.69
C ALA A 165 -7.19 -6.89 4.09
N ARG A 166 -7.90 -5.85 4.55
CA ARG A 166 -8.60 -5.81 5.83
C ARG A 166 -10.11 -5.98 5.69
N GLN A 167 -10.60 -5.92 4.48
CA GLN A 167 -12.01 -6.11 4.13
C GLN A 167 -12.14 -6.64 2.72
N ARG A 168 -13.24 -7.34 2.45
CA ARG A 168 -13.59 -7.72 1.08
C ARG A 168 -14.24 -6.55 0.37
N VAL A 169 -13.82 -6.29 -0.87
CA VAL A 169 -14.35 -5.21 -1.71
C VAL A 169 -14.81 -5.81 -3.03
N GLU A 170 -16.01 -5.46 -3.47
CA GLU A 170 -16.55 -5.93 -4.74
C GLU A 170 -15.60 -5.60 -5.91
N GLY A 171 -15.42 -6.57 -6.79
CA GLY A 171 -14.54 -6.46 -7.94
C GLY A 171 -13.05 -6.58 -7.63
N TRP A 172 -12.65 -6.86 -6.37
CA TRP A 172 -11.28 -7.13 -5.97
C TRP A 172 -11.16 -8.51 -5.34
N ASP A 173 -10.23 -9.33 -5.83
CA ASP A 173 -9.78 -10.47 -5.05
C ASP A 173 -8.98 -9.95 -3.85
N CYS A 174 -9.04 -10.64 -2.71
CA CYS A 174 -8.44 -10.19 -1.47
C CYS A 174 -7.55 -11.29 -0.87
N TRP A 175 -6.40 -10.89 -0.33
CA TRP A 175 -5.51 -11.75 0.43
C TRP A 175 -4.99 -11.00 1.66
N GLY A 176 -5.17 -11.58 2.83
CA GLY A 176 -4.77 -11.00 4.11
C GLY A 176 -5.30 -11.80 5.28
N ASN A 177 -4.82 -11.53 6.48
CA ASN A 177 -5.22 -12.25 7.69
C ASN A 177 -6.60 -11.83 8.23
N GLU A 178 -7.19 -10.75 7.70
CA GLU A 178 -8.48 -10.20 8.15
C GLU A 178 -9.64 -10.49 7.17
N VAL A 179 -9.41 -11.25 6.07
CA VAL A 179 -10.40 -11.51 5.00
C VAL A 179 -10.61 -12.99 4.70
#